data_5755e29a39ff3175e7d8d53dd9e6ac12
#
_entry.id   5755e29a39ff3175e7d8d53dd9e6ac12
#
_cell.length_a   1.000
_cell.length_b   1.000
_cell.length_c   1.000
_cell.angle_alpha   90.00
_cell.angle_beta   90.00
_cell.angle_gamma   90.00
#
_symmetry.space_group_name_H-M   'P 1'
#
loop_
_entity.id
_entity.type
_entity.pdbx_description
1 polymer ?
#
loop_
_entity_poly.entity_id
_entity_poly.type
_entity_poly.pdbx_seq_one_letter_code
_entity_poly.pdbx_strand_id
1 'polypeptide(L)'
;MKQIFFIFIFLVYSCFSYADDSQQKQIDDLFNQLKITTNYEDSKRIESKIWKLWSTHPSENSLTALLADGSSYVSQNKLKTAYKTFTKAIELDSNWAEAWNKRATVLYLMGKYEQSQADIDKVLKLEQRHFGALAGQGLVQTALNNY
;
A
#
# COMPACT_ATOMS: atom_id res chain seq x y z
N MET A 1 -33.54 16.17 16.82
CA MET A 1 -32.25 15.49 17.14
C MET A 1 -31.78 14.45 16.08
N LYS A 2 -32.66 13.83 15.28
CA LYS A 2 -32.25 12.84 14.24
C LYS A 2 -31.55 13.46 12.99
N GLN A 3 -31.83 14.72 12.67
CA GLN A 3 -31.23 15.37 11.47
C GLN A 3 -29.76 15.79 11.65
N ILE A 4 -29.32 16.11 12.86
CA ILE A 4 -27.94 16.52 13.14
C ILE A 4 -26.96 15.34 12.99
N PHE A 5 -27.39 14.13 13.30
CA PHE A 5 -26.55 12.92 13.19
C PHE A 5 -26.25 12.55 11.73
N PHE A 6 -27.18 12.79 10.80
CA PHE A 6 -27.00 12.54 9.37
C PHE A 6 -26.01 13.53 8.72
N ILE A 7 -26.05 14.79 9.15
CA ILE A 7 -25.15 15.83 8.63
C ILE A 7 -23.69 15.55 9.06
N PHE A 8 -23.49 15.07 10.28
CA PHE A 8 -22.15 14.74 10.80
C PHE A 8 -21.52 13.53 10.08
N ILE A 9 -22.30 12.49 9.78
CA ILE A 9 -21.84 11.33 9.00
C ILE A 9 -21.48 11.76 7.57
N PHE A 10 -22.25 12.64 6.93
CA PHE A 10 -21.98 13.10 5.58
C PHE A 10 -20.71 13.97 5.49
N LEU A 11 -20.44 14.81 6.49
CA LEU A 11 -19.24 15.63 6.58
C LEU A 11 -17.98 14.79 6.81
N VAL A 12 -18.05 13.74 7.60
CA VAL A 12 -16.92 12.83 7.82
C VAL A 12 -16.59 12.06 6.53
N TYR A 13 -17.58 11.53 5.82
CA TYR A 13 -17.37 10.86 4.53
C TYR A 13 -16.76 11.79 3.47
N SER A 14 -17.18 13.06 3.42
CA SER A 14 -16.63 14.03 2.45
C SER A 14 -15.17 14.40 2.75
N CYS A 15 -14.74 14.46 4.01
CA CYS A 15 -13.35 14.70 4.38
C CYS A 15 -12.42 13.54 4.02
N PHE A 16 -12.86 12.30 4.21
CA PHE A 16 -12.08 11.12 3.84
C PHE A 16 -11.86 11.02 2.32
N SER A 17 -12.91 11.21 1.53
CA SER A 17 -12.81 11.23 0.07
C SER A 17 -11.86 12.31 -0.45
N TYR A 18 -11.88 13.50 0.13
CA TYR A 18 -11.05 14.62 -0.32
C TYR A 18 -9.54 14.41 -0.03
N ALA A 19 -9.19 13.78 1.09
CA ALA A 19 -7.79 13.50 1.44
C ALA A 19 -7.20 12.42 0.52
N ASP A 20 -7.96 11.39 0.21
CA ASP A 20 -7.59 10.31 -0.70
C ASP A 20 -7.42 10.83 -2.13
N ASP A 21 -8.37 11.61 -2.63
CA ASP A 21 -8.30 12.27 -3.95
C ASP A 21 -7.07 13.18 -4.08
N SER A 22 -6.71 13.90 -3.01
CA SER A 22 -5.53 14.76 -2.98
C SER A 22 -4.22 13.98 -3.05
N GLN A 23 -4.13 12.87 -2.33
CA GLN A 23 -2.94 12.00 -2.35
C GLN A 23 -2.80 11.30 -3.71
N GLN A 24 -3.89 10.78 -4.25
CA GLN A 24 -3.90 10.15 -5.57
C GLN A 24 -3.45 11.11 -6.67
N LYS A 25 -3.90 12.36 -6.64
CA LYS A 25 -3.46 13.39 -7.57
C LYS A 25 -1.94 13.65 -7.47
N GLN A 26 -1.39 13.70 -6.26
CA GLN A 26 0.06 13.86 -6.09
C GLN A 26 0.82 12.66 -6.68
N ILE A 27 0.34 11.44 -6.50
CA ILE A 27 0.90 10.22 -7.09
C ILE A 27 0.86 10.31 -8.62
N ASP A 28 -0.26 10.73 -9.21
CA ASP A 28 -0.42 10.88 -10.65
C ASP A 28 0.55 11.91 -11.24
N ASP A 29 0.73 13.06 -10.57
CA ASP A 29 1.68 14.09 -10.95
C ASP A 29 3.13 13.58 -10.90
N LEU A 30 3.49 12.79 -9.88
CA LEU A 30 4.82 12.17 -9.78
C LEU A 30 5.05 11.13 -10.87
N PHE A 31 4.06 10.30 -11.21
CA PHE A 31 4.18 9.38 -12.34
C PHE A 31 4.31 10.10 -13.68
N ASN A 32 3.63 11.23 -13.87
CA ASN A 32 3.82 12.06 -15.07
C ASN A 32 5.23 12.64 -15.15
N GLN A 33 5.80 13.10 -14.03
CA GLN A 33 7.19 13.52 -13.97
C GLN A 33 8.16 12.36 -14.28
N LEU A 34 7.90 11.16 -13.73
CA LEU A 34 8.75 9.99 -13.94
C LEU A 34 8.79 9.57 -15.42
N LYS A 35 7.69 9.70 -16.16
CA LYS A 35 7.61 9.37 -17.60
C LYS A 35 8.53 10.24 -18.48
N ILE A 36 8.76 11.48 -18.08
CA ILE A 36 9.52 12.45 -18.90
C ILE A 36 10.94 12.66 -18.40
N THR A 37 11.29 12.17 -17.22
CA THR A 37 12.64 12.33 -16.68
C THR A 37 13.60 11.33 -17.32
N THR A 38 14.77 11.83 -17.70
CA THR A 38 15.87 11.03 -18.27
C THR A 38 17.06 10.92 -17.32
N ASN A 39 17.04 11.67 -16.22
CA ASN A 39 18.10 11.68 -15.22
C ASN A 39 17.82 10.62 -14.16
N TYR A 40 18.82 9.76 -13.89
CA TYR A 40 18.72 8.68 -12.92
C TYR A 40 18.46 9.18 -11.50
N GLU A 41 19.15 10.21 -11.03
CA GLU A 41 19.00 10.74 -9.67
C GLU A 41 17.62 11.37 -9.48
N ASP A 42 17.10 12.04 -10.50
CA ASP A 42 15.74 12.58 -10.49
C ASP A 42 14.70 11.48 -10.45
N SER A 43 14.89 10.40 -11.23
CA SER A 43 14.00 9.22 -11.18
C SER A 43 13.94 8.62 -9.79
N LYS A 44 15.08 8.40 -9.14
CA LYS A 44 15.19 7.88 -7.78
C LYS A 44 14.48 8.77 -6.76
N ARG A 45 14.64 10.07 -6.90
CA ARG A 45 13.97 11.05 -6.03
C ARG A 45 12.45 11.01 -6.19
N ILE A 46 11.94 10.88 -7.42
CA ILE A 46 10.52 10.77 -7.71
C ILE A 46 9.97 9.44 -7.17
N GLU A 47 10.63 8.32 -7.44
CA GLU A 47 10.27 7.00 -6.89
C GLU A 47 10.17 7.03 -5.36
N SER A 48 11.14 7.65 -4.67
CA SER A 48 11.14 7.78 -3.21
C SER A 48 9.92 8.58 -2.70
N LYS A 49 9.50 9.63 -3.42
CA LYS A 49 8.30 10.38 -3.08
C LYS A 49 7.03 9.56 -3.25
N ILE A 50 6.93 8.77 -4.34
CA ILE A 50 5.80 7.87 -4.58
C ILE A 50 5.73 6.83 -3.45
N TRP A 51 6.85 6.19 -3.09
CA TRP A 51 6.91 5.25 -1.97
C TRP A 51 6.44 5.88 -0.65
N LYS A 52 6.85 7.12 -0.38
CA LYS A 52 6.43 7.84 0.82
C LYS A 52 4.92 8.04 0.84
N LEU A 53 4.33 8.44 -0.28
CA LEU A 53 2.87 8.63 -0.39
C LEU A 53 2.14 7.31 -0.18
N TRP A 54 2.52 6.23 -0.86
CA TRP A 54 1.88 4.92 -0.66
C TRP A 54 1.99 4.41 0.78
N SER A 55 3.14 4.66 1.44
CA SER A 55 3.38 4.20 2.81
C SER A 55 2.76 5.09 3.89
N THR A 56 2.16 6.22 3.50
CA THR A 56 1.46 7.16 4.39
C THR A 56 -0.03 7.07 4.13
N HIS A 57 -0.81 6.70 5.14
CA HIS A 57 -2.26 6.67 5.00
C HIS A 57 -2.80 8.11 4.88
N PRO A 58 -3.71 8.40 3.92
CA PRO A 58 -4.11 9.77 3.59
C PRO A 58 -4.80 10.52 4.73
N SER A 59 -5.45 9.82 5.64
CA SER A 59 -6.26 10.43 6.70
C SER A 59 -5.94 9.90 8.12
N GLU A 60 -5.30 8.72 8.26
CA GLU A 60 -5.17 8.04 9.55
C GLU A 60 -3.69 7.77 9.91
N ASN A 61 -3.12 8.63 10.76
CA ASN A 61 -1.75 8.46 11.24
C ASN A 61 -1.53 7.14 12.00
N SER A 62 -2.56 6.63 12.66
CA SER A 62 -2.53 5.35 13.36
C SER A 62 -2.31 4.17 12.41
N LEU A 63 -2.87 4.21 11.20
CA LEU A 63 -2.64 3.20 10.16
C LEU A 63 -1.22 3.28 9.60
N THR A 64 -0.70 4.50 9.39
CA THR A 64 0.71 4.71 9.01
C THR A 64 1.65 4.13 10.06
N ALA A 65 1.39 4.35 11.35
CA ALA A 65 2.18 3.78 12.45
C ALA A 65 2.08 2.25 12.45
N LEU A 66 0.90 1.68 12.25
CA LEU A 66 0.69 0.24 12.18
C LEU A 66 1.48 -0.40 11.03
N LEU A 67 1.56 0.26 9.86
CA LEU A 67 2.38 -0.19 8.74
C LEU A 67 3.88 -0.17 9.07
N ALA A 68 4.34 0.87 9.77
CA ALA A 68 5.71 0.99 10.24
C ALA A 68 6.07 -0.12 11.24
N ASP A 69 5.17 -0.41 12.21
CA ASP A 69 5.34 -1.49 13.18
C ASP A 69 5.46 -2.85 12.47
N GLY A 70 4.56 -3.13 11.51
CA GLY A 70 4.63 -4.35 10.69
C GLY A 70 5.96 -4.48 9.96
N SER A 71 6.47 -3.39 9.38
CA SER A 71 7.76 -3.36 8.69
C SER A 71 8.92 -3.60 9.66
N SER A 72 8.85 -3.06 10.88
CA SER A 72 9.83 -3.34 11.94
C SER A 72 9.83 -4.82 12.35
N TYR A 73 8.66 -5.48 12.41
CA TYR A 73 8.60 -6.92 12.67
C TYR A 73 9.22 -7.74 11.53
N VAL A 74 9.08 -7.31 10.28
CA VAL A 74 9.77 -7.96 9.14
C VAL A 74 11.29 -7.88 9.32
N SER A 75 11.84 -6.71 9.63
CA SER A 75 13.28 -6.53 9.83
C SER A 75 13.84 -7.35 11.00
N GLN A 76 13.00 -7.66 11.98
CA GLN A 76 13.31 -8.55 13.12
C GLN A 76 13.07 -10.04 12.80
N ASN A 77 12.72 -10.40 11.56
CA ASN A 77 12.34 -11.75 11.15
C ASN A 77 11.13 -12.33 11.92
N LYS A 78 10.29 -11.47 12.49
CA LYS A 78 9.03 -11.84 13.18
C LYS A 78 7.87 -11.92 12.20
N LEU A 79 7.98 -12.77 11.16
CA LEU A 79 7.08 -12.81 10.02
C LEU A 79 5.61 -13.06 10.40
N LYS A 80 5.34 -13.94 11.38
CA LYS A 80 3.96 -14.22 11.84
C LYS A 80 3.33 -12.98 12.50
N THR A 81 4.10 -12.20 13.23
CA THR A 81 3.62 -10.96 13.88
C THR A 81 3.38 -9.89 12.81
N ALA A 82 4.33 -9.72 11.88
CA ALA A 82 4.19 -8.80 10.75
C ALA A 82 2.92 -9.11 9.92
N TYR A 83 2.69 -10.38 9.60
CA TYR A 83 1.47 -10.82 8.90
C TYR A 83 0.18 -10.38 9.62
N LYS A 84 0.10 -10.61 10.93
CA LYS A 84 -1.07 -10.20 11.74
C LYS A 84 -1.23 -8.68 11.76
N THR A 85 -0.12 -7.95 11.85
CA THR A 85 -0.12 -6.48 11.88
C THR A 85 -0.62 -5.90 10.55
N PHE A 86 -0.14 -6.40 9.41
CA PHE A 86 -0.64 -5.97 8.11
C PHE A 86 -2.07 -6.43 7.83
N THR A 87 -2.47 -7.61 8.33
CA THR A 87 -3.87 -8.05 8.24
C THR A 87 -4.78 -7.08 8.99
N LYS A 88 -4.39 -6.62 10.18
CA LYS A 88 -5.14 -5.61 10.92
C LYS A 88 -5.24 -4.27 10.17
N ALA A 89 -4.16 -3.84 9.50
CA ALA A 89 -4.21 -2.63 8.66
C ALA A 89 -5.22 -2.78 7.50
N ILE A 90 -5.24 -3.93 6.83
CA ILE A 90 -6.18 -4.25 5.75
C ILE A 90 -7.64 -4.32 6.25
N GLU A 91 -7.88 -4.85 7.45
CA GLU A 91 -9.21 -4.91 8.07
C GLU A 91 -9.74 -3.50 8.39
N LEU A 92 -8.86 -2.57 8.76
CA LEU A 92 -9.22 -1.19 9.06
C LEU A 92 -9.42 -0.36 7.78
N ASP A 93 -8.60 -0.58 6.74
CA ASP A 93 -8.80 0.00 5.41
C ASP A 93 -8.38 -0.99 4.31
N SER A 94 -9.35 -1.63 3.71
CA SER A 94 -9.15 -2.58 2.61
C SER A 94 -8.83 -1.91 1.25
N ASN A 95 -8.90 -0.59 1.16
CA ASN A 95 -8.56 0.17 -0.04
C ASN A 95 -7.11 0.69 -0.01
N TRP A 96 -6.41 0.56 1.10
CA TRP A 96 -5.02 0.96 1.19
C TRP A 96 -4.09 -0.09 0.55
N ALA A 97 -3.69 0.17 -0.70
CA ALA A 97 -2.90 -0.76 -1.52
C ALA A 97 -1.59 -1.22 -0.84
N GLU A 98 -0.88 -0.30 -0.16
CA GLU A 98 0.40 -0.62 0.47
C GLU A 98 0.28 -1.62 1.62
N ALA A 99 -0.83 -1.65 2.35
CA ALA A 99 -1.05 -2.66 3.39
C ALA A 99 -1.09 -4.08 2.81
N TRP A 100 -1.75 -4.26 1.66
CA TRP A 100 -1.75 -5.52 0.90
C TRP A 100 -0.36 -5.85 0.37
N ASN A 101 0.36 -4.87 -0.20
CA ASN A 101 1.72 -5.06 -0.70
C ASN A 101 2.69 -5.54 0.39
N LYS A 102 2.62 -4.95 1.58
CA LYS A 102 3.43 -5.38 2.74
C LYS A 102 3.08 -6.79 3.19
N ARG A 103 1.78 -7.15 3.21
CA ARG A 103 1.39 -8.52 3.57
C ARG A 103 1.80 -9.52 2.51
N ALA A 104 1.69 -9.20 1.23
CA ALA A 104 2.19 -10.01 0.12
C ALA A 104 3.67 -10.33 0.27
N THR A 105 4.49 -9.32 0.61
CA THR A 105 5.92 -9.51 0.86
C THR A 105 6.17 -10.50 2.01
N VAL A 106 5.42 -10.38 3.12
CA VAL A 106 5.54 -11.32 4.25
C VAL A 106 5.13 -12.73 3.85
N LEU A 107 4.06 -12.89 3.09
CA LEU A 107 3.59 -14.19 2.59
C LEU A 107 4.64 -14.84 1.69
N TYR A 108 5.27 -14.05 0.79
CA TYR A 108 6.39 -14.52 -0.02
C TYR A 108 7.56 -15.05 0.84
N LEU A 109 7.98 -14.25 1.85
CA LEU A 109 9.05 -14.65 2.78
C LEU A 109 8.70 -15.88 3.62
N MET A 110 7.41 -16.17 3.81
CA MET A 110 6.92 -17.38 4.48
C MET A 110 6.77 -18.58 3.54
N GLY A 111 7.10 -18.46 2.24
CA GLY A 111 6.91 -19.49 1.22
C GLY A 111 5.45 -19.72 0.82
N LYS A 112 4.54 -18.77 1.14
CA LYS A 112 3.10 -18.87 0.83
C LYS A 112 2.80 -18.14 -0.48
N TYR A 113 3.32 -18.65 -1.58
CA TYR A 113 3.38 -17.94 -2.85
C TYR A 113 2.01 -17.68 -3.46
N GLU A 114 1.06 -18.62 -3.40
CA GLU A 114 -0.29 -18.44 -3.92
C GLU A 114 -1.06 -17.34 -3.14
N GLN A 115 -0.87 -17.30 -1.82
CA GLN A 115 -1.49 -16.26 -1.00
C GLN A 115 -0.84 -14.89 -1.25
N SER A 116 0.49 -14.86 -1.47
CA SER A 116 1.21 -13.66 -1.87
C SER A 116 0.70 -13.13 -3.20
N GLN A 117 0.48 -14.01 -4.20
CA GLN A 117 -0.08 -13.63 -5.49
C GLN A 117 -1.48 -13.02 -5.34
N ALA A 118 -2.34 -13.62 -4.53
CA ALA A 118 -3.68 -13.08 -4.29
C ALA A 118 -3.67 -11.66 -3.70
N ASP A 119 -2.75 -11.39 -2.77
CA ASP A 119 -2.57 -10.04 -2.22
C ASP A 119 -2.00 -9.06 -3.27
N ILE A 120 -1.04 -9.50 -4.10
CA ILE A 120 -0.49 -8.71 -5.23
C ILE A 120 -1.60 -8.35 -6.21
N ASP A 121 -2.48 -9.27 -6.57
CA ASP A 121 -3.60 -9.03 -7.47
C ASP A 121 -4.53 -7.95 -6.89
N LYS A 122 -4.73 -7.95 -5.57
CA LYS A 122 -5.50 -6.91 -4.89
C LYS A 122 -4.80 -5.55 -4.96
N VAL A 123 -3.47 -5.50 -4.76
CA VAL A 123 -2.69 -4.25 -4.92
C VAL A 123 -2.85 -3.70 -6.32
N LEU A 124 -2.64 -4.52 -7.35
CA LEU A 124 -2.69 -4.09 -8.75
C LEU A 124 -4.10 -3.71 -9.22
N LYS A 125 -5.14 -4.20 -8.55
CA LYS A 125 -6.51 -3.72 -8.76
C LYS A 125 -6.74 -2.33 -8.17
N LEU A 126 -6.08 -1.99 -7.06
CA LEU A 126 -6.19 -0.67 -6.39
C LEU A 126 -5.25 0.37 -7.02
N GLU A 127 -4.02 -0.01 -7.36
CA GLU A 127 -3.01 0.82 -8.03
C GLU A 127 -2.23 -0.03 -9.05
N GLN A 128 -2.59 0.07 -10.30
CA GLN A 128 -2.00 -0.72 -11.39
C GLN A 128 -0.51 -0.43 -11.63
N ARG A 129 -0.04 0.76 -11.22
CA ARG A 129 1.34 1.21 -11.40
C ARG A 129 2.22 0.89 -10.17
N HIS A 130 1.71 0.14 -9.21
CA HIS A 130 2.42 -0.16 -7.97
C HIS A 130 3.66 -1.01 -8.25
N PHE A 131 4.80 -0.36 -8.50
CA PHE A 131 6.01 -1.04 -8.97
C PHE A 131 6.58 -2.07 -7.96
N GLY A 132 6.32 -1.91 -6.66
CA GLY A 132 6.64 -2.94 -5.66
C GLY A 132 5.83 -4.22 -5.86
N ALA A 133 4.53 -4.08 -6.14
CA ALA A 133 3.68 -5.24 -6.45
C ALA A 133 4.04 -5.89 -7.79
N LEU A 134 4.34 -5.10 -8.82
CA LEU A 134 4.80 -5.60 -10.12
C LEU A 134 6.11 -6.39 -9.99
N ALA A 135 7.08 -5.89 -9.21
CA ALA A 135 8.30 -6.62 -8.91
C ALA A 135 8.04 -7.89 -8.10
N GLY A 136 7.18 -7.80 -7.07
CA GLY A 136 6.75 -8.94 -6.26
C GLY A 136 6.06 -10.03 -7.08
N GLN A 137 5.23 -9.66 -8.05
CA GLN A 137 4.59 -10.57 -8.99
C GLN A 137 5.62 -11.41 -9.77
N GLY A 138 6.67 -10.75 -10.28
CA GLY A 138 7.76 -11.46 -10.97
C GLY A 138 8.45 -12.50 -10.07
N LEU A 139 8.72 -12.13 -8.81
CA LEU A 139 9.33 -13.04 -7.83
C LEU A 139 8.42 -14.23 -7.50
N VAL A 140 7.13 -13.98 -7.26
CA VAL A 140 6.15 -15.02 -6.94
C VAL A 140 5.96 -15.97 -8.12
N GLN A 141 5.81 -15.45 -9.34
CA GLN A 141 5.68 -16.30 -10.55
C GLN A 141 6.91 -17.19 -10.76
N THR A 142 8.10 -16.64 -10.53
CA THR A 142 9.34 -17.43 -10.59
C THR A 142 9.33 -18.55 -9.55
N ALA A 143 8.92 -18.27 -8.32
CA ALA A 143 8.85 -19.26 -7.26
C ALA A 143 7.81 -20.34 -7.56
N LEU A 144 6.61 -19.99 -8.05
CA LEU A 144 5.55 -20.94 -8.40
C LEU A 144 5.94 -21.84 -9.58
N ASN A 145 6.73 -21.36 -10.54
CA ASN A 145 7.16 -22.16 -11.69
C ASN A 145 8.33 -23.10 -11.39
N ASN A 146 9.00 -22.93 -10.25
CA ASN A 146 10.13 -23.75 -9.84
C ASN A 146 9.74 -24.84 -8.81
N TYR A 147 8.48 -24.93 -8.47
CA TYR A 147 7.88 -25.95 -7.63
C TYR A 147 6.77 -26.67 -8.40
#